data_db3e67db1de4eb6ec49080196e9bbe22
#
_entry.id   db3e67db1de4eb6ec49080196e9bbe22
#
_cell.length_a   1.000
_cell.length_b   1.000
_cell.length_c   1.000
_cell.angle_alpha   90.00
_cell.angle_beta   90.00
_cell.angle_gamma   90.00
#
_symmetry.space_group_name_H-M   'P 1'
#
loop_
_entity.id
_entity.type
_entity.pdbx_description
1 polymer ?
#
loop_
_entity_poly.entity_id
_entity_poly.type
_entity_poly.pdbx_seq_one_letter_code
_entity_poly.pdbx_strand_id
1 'polypeptide(L)'
;MNRESELTMCQLLGMNCNAPTDVTFSFRGFAQRGGRTDQHADGWGIAFFEGDDDVVGNTGGGRGLRHFVDHQPACESPVAELISRYPIKSRNVISHIRKATQGRVALENCHPFVRELWGRYWVFAHNGDLKDFSPRLHGNFKPVGSTDSERAFCWIMQELAKSHAGVPSVQELSITLRELAAQIAPHGTFNFLLSNGQALWAHASTNLYYVERRHPFAHATLKIGRAHV
;
A
#
# COMPACT_ATOMS: atom_id res chain seq x y z
N MET A 1 -9.04 -25.02 -15.35
CA MET A 1 -8.78 -23.97 -14.35
C MET A 1 -8.94 -22.65 -15.08
N ASN A 2 -9.99 -21.88 -14.73
CA ASN A 2 -10.44 -20.72 -15.50
C ASN A 2 -9.44 -19.57 -15.47
N ARG A 3 -8.92 -19.20 -16.64
CA ARG A 3 -8.12 -17.96 -16.84
C ARG A 3 -8.92 -16.66 -16.58
N GLU A 4 -10.24 -16.72 -16.52
CA GLU A 4 -11.11 -15.54 -16.34
C GLU A 4 -11.13 -15.00 -14.91
N SER A 5 -10.83 -15.80 -13.88
CA SER A 5 -10.82 -15.35 -12.49
C SER A 5 -9.55 -14.57 -12.08
N GLU A 6 -8.48 -14.65 -12.87
CA GLU A 6 -7.22 -13.94 -12.57
C GLU A 6 -7.20 -12.47 -13.04
N LEU A 7 -8.10 -12.10 -13.95
CA LEU A 7 -8.20 -10.74 -14.52
C LEU A 7 -9.00 -9.75 -13.65
N THR A 8 -9.50 -10.18 -12.50
CA THR A 8 -10.50 -9.41 -11.74
C THR A 8 -9.97 -8.67 -10.50
N MET A 9 -8.69 -8.78 -10.17
CA MET A 9 -8.16 -8.20 -8.92
C MET A 9 -7.25 -7.00 -9.16
N CYS A 10 -7.30 -6.03 -8.24
CA CYS A 10 -6.46 -4.81 -8.22
C CYS A 10 -4.96 -5.10 -8.43
N GLN A 11 -4.18 -4.06 -8.73
CA GLN A 11 -2.72 -4.14 -8.86
C GLN A 11 -2.04 -3.47 -7.66
N LEU A 12 -1.00 -4.11 -7.13
CA LEU A 12 -0.14 -3.58 -6.06
C LEU A 12 1.29 -3.38 -6.56
N LEU A 13 1.90 -2.28 -6.18
CA LEU A 13 3.33 -2.03 -6.35
C LEU A 13 3.90 -1.48 -5.05
N GLY A 14 4.90 -2.16 -4.50
CA GLY A 14 5.67 -1.69 -3.36
C GLY A 14 7.16 -1.57 -3.68
N MET A 15 7.83 -0.64 -3.04
CA MET A 15 9.28 -0.47 -3.11
C MET A 15 9.83 -0.18 -1.71
N ASN A 16 10.84 -0.94 -1.30
CA ASN A 16 11.62 -0.67 -0.11
C ASN A 16 13.11 -0.71 -0.45
N CYS A 17 13.85 0.34 -0.14
CA CYS A 17 15.23 0.53 -0.54
C CYS A 17 16.10 0.97 0.64
N ASN A 18 17.37 0.58 0.63
CA ASN A 18 18.38 1.06 1.58
C ASN A 18 18.87 2.49 1.28
N ALA A 19 18.62 3.00 0.09
CA ALA A 19 18.89 4.38 -0.33
C ALA A 19 17.70 4.97 -1.09
N PRO A 20 17.50 6.30 -1.09
CA PRO A 20 16.45 6.92 -1.87
C PRO A 20 16.60 6.59 -3.35
N THR A 21 15.61 5.90 -3.91
CA THR A 21 15.64 5.39 -5.27
C THR A 21 14.48 5.94 -6.08
N ASP A 22 14.73 6.26 -7.35
CA ASP A 22 13.72 6.76 -8.26
C ASP A 22 12.71 5.65 -8.60
N VAL A 23 11.44 5.93 -8.37
CA VAL A 23 10.32 5.03 -8.68
C VAL A 23 9.61 5.40 -9.98
N THR A 24 9.94 6.54 -10.58
CA THR A 24 9.22 7.10 -11.73
C THR A 24 9.12 6.14 -12.90
N PHE A 25 10.21 5.46 -13.24
CA PHE A 25 10.20 4.46 -14.31
C PHE A 25 9.21 3.31 -14.03
N SER A 26 9.22 2.79 -12.79
CA SER A 26 8.31 1.70 -12.40
C SER A 26 6.87 2.16 -12.34
N PHE A 27 6.63 3.39 -11.86
CA PHE A 27 5.30 3.97 -11.80
C PHE A 27 4.72 4.22 -13.20
N ARG A 28 5.52 4.70 -14.17
CA ARG A 28 5.07 4.89 -15.56
C ARG A 28 4.54 3.58 -16.17
N GLY A 29 5.28 2.49 -16.03
CA GLY A 29 4.84 1.17 -16.49
C GLY A 29 3.62 0.65 -15.73
N PHE A 30 3.57 0.91 -14.43
CA PHE A 30 2.46 0.51 -13.58
C PHE A 30 1.18 1.28 -13.92
N ALA A 31 1.24 2.59 -14.11
CA ALA A 31 0.09 3.43 -14.45
C ALA A 31 -0.59 3.04 -15.77
N GLN A 32 0.16 2.47 -16.74
CA GLN A 32 -0.43 1.97 -17.99
C GLN A 32 -1.43 0.81 -17.77
N ARG A 33 -1.28 0.05 -16.66
CA ARG A 33 -2.22 -1.01 -16.30
C ARG A 33 -3.57 -0.46 -15.84
N GLY A 34 -3.62 0.80 -15.46
CA GLY A 34 -4.83 1.49 -15.05
C GLY A 34 -5.66 1.99 -16.24
N GLY A 35 -6.23 1.07 -17.01
CA GLY A 35 -7.16 1.37 -18.11
C GLY A 35 -6.59 1.24 -19.52
N ARG A 36 -5.26 1.07 -19.71
CA ARG A 36 -4.68 0.97 -21.06
C ARG A 36 -4.27 -0.45 -21.43
N THR A 37 -3.49 -1.11 -20.57
CA THR A 37 -3.00 -2.49 -20.82
C THR A 37 -3.79 -3.52 -20.02
N ASP A 38 -4.62 -3.08 -19.09
CA ASP A 38 -5.47 -3.89 -18.24
C ASP A 38 -6.82 -3.18 -18.00
N GLN A 39 -7.83 -3.91 -17.53
CA GLN A 39 -9.20 -3.38 -17.32
C GLN A 39 -9.41 -2.72 -15.95
N HIS A 40 -8.35 -2.32 -15.26
CA HIS A 40 -8.39 -1.73 -13.93
C HIS A 40 -8.56 -0.21 -14.03
N ALA A 41 -9.79 0.27 -14.10
CA ALA A 41 -10.11 1.67 -14.42
C ALA A 41 -10.84 2.42 -13.29
N ASP A 42 -10.89 1.85 -12.07
CA ASP A 42 -11.76 2.33 -10.98
C ASP A 42 -11.00 3.18 -9.94
N GLY A 43 -9.89 3.75 -10.35
CA GLY A 43 -9.04 4.63 -9.55
C GLY A 43 -7.64 4.06 -9.31
N TRP A 44 -6.78 4.92 -8.79
CA TRP A 44 -5.39 4.61 -8.51
C TRP A 44 -4.86 5.50 -7.39
N GLY A 45 -3.67 5.21 -6.92
CA GLY A 45 -2.91 6.11 -6.07
C GLY A 45 -1.49 5.65 -5.83
N ILE A 46 -0.72 6.58 -5.29
CA ILE A 46 0.67 6.39 -4.88
C ILE A 46 0.93 7.17 -3.59
N ALA A 47 1.64 6.55 -2.67
CA ALA A 47 2.17 7.19 -1.48
C ALA A 47 3.66 6.89 -1.34
N PHE A 48 4.45 7.89 -0.98
CA PHE A 48 5.87 7.75 -0.75
C PHE A 48 6.36 8.68 0.36
N PHE A 49 7.33 8.17 1.11
CA PHE A 49 7.89 8.89 2.24
C PHE A 49 9.10 9.73 1.80
N GLU A 50 9.14 10.98 2.26
CA GLU A 50 10.24 11.90 2.07
C GLU A 50 10.83 12.33 3.43
N GLY A 51 12.10 12.66 3.43
CA GLY A 51 12.84 13.16 4.59
C GLY A 51 14.22 12.54 4.70
N ASP A 52 15.15 13.31 5.21
CA ASP A 52 16.52 12.87 5.45
C ASP A 52 16.59 12.03 6.75
N ASP A 53 17.26 10.89 6.66
CA ASP A 53 17.56 10.07 7.84
C ASP A 53 18.57 10.73 8.77
N ASP A 54 19.27 11.75 8.28
CA ASP A 54 20.41 12.41 8.92
C ASP A 54 20.02 13.54 9.88
N VAL A 55 18.74 13.80 10.12
CA VAL A 55 18.33 14.70 11.20
C VAL A 55 18.54 13.98 12.52
N VAL A 56 19.79 13.99 12.96
CA VAL A 56 20.24 13.54 14.28
C VAL A 56 19.41 14.28 15.33
N GLY A 57 18.60 13.53 16.09
CA GLY A 57 17.80 14.08 17.19
C GLY A 57 16.30 13.89 17.07
N ASN A 58 15.78 13.45 15.94
CA ASN A 58 14.34 13.13 15.82
C ASN A 58 14.05 11.71 16.31
N THR A 59 14.07 11.53 17.63
CA THR A 59 13.70 10.28 18.30
C THR A 59 12.23 9.86 18.08
N GLY A 60 11.43 10.73 17.47
CA GLY A 60 10.05 10.48 17.06
C GLY A 60 9.89 10.12 15.58
N GLY A 61 10.89 10.39 14.74
CA GLY A 61 11.11 9.87 13.38
C GLY A 61 9.94 9.83 12.41
N GLY A 62 8.97 10.74 12.50
CA GLY A 62 7.93 10.87 11.48
C GLY A 62 8.51 11.44 10.20
N ARG A 63 8.49 10.67 9.10
CA ARG A 63 8.85 11.17 7.77
C ARG A 63 7.66 11.86 7.12
N GLY A 64 7.92 12.89 6.32
CA GLY A 64 6.91 13.51 5.48
C GLY A 64 6.31 12.46 4.52
N LEU A 65 5.03 12.57 4.25
CA LEU A 65 4.33 11.69 3.32
C LEU A 65 3.77 12.53 2.18
N ARG A 66 4.05 12.10 0.95
CA ARG A 66 3.27 12.53 -0.21
C ARG A 66 2.29 11.43 -0.59
N HIS A 67 1.03 11.84 -0.78
CA HIS A 67 -0.06 10.95 -1.07
C HIS A 67 -0.92 11.54 -2.19
N PHE A 68 -1.04 10.80 -3.29
CA PHE A 68 -1.84 11.17 -4.45
C PHE A 68 -2.80 10.03 -4.77
N VAL A 69 -4.06 10.36 -4.91
CA VAL A 69 -5.13 9.43 -5.31
C VAL A 69 -6.04 10.08 -6.32
N ASP A 70 -6.57 9.29 -7.24
CA ASP A 70 -7.57 9.71 -8.20
C ASP A 70 -8.54 8.56 -8.47
N HIS A 71 -9.81 8.88 -8.68
CA HIS A 71 -10.83 7.89 -9.03
C HIS A 71 -10.95 7.64 -10.54
N GLN A 72 -10.25 8.44 -11.36
CA GLN A 72 -10.14 8.23 -12.79
C GLN A 72 -9.16 7.10 -13.12
N PRO A 73 -9.23 6.49 -14.32
CA PRO A 73 -8.22 5.55 -14.77
C PRO A 73 -6.82 6.18 -14.75
N ALA A 74 -5.81 5.44 -14.28
CA ALA A 74 -4.46 5.99 -14.14
C ALA A 74 -3.87 6.46 -15.47
N CYS A 75 -4.21 5.81 -16.58
CA CYS A 75 -3.72 6.18 -17.92
C CYS A 75 -4.35 7.48 -18.46
N GLU A 76 -5.45 7.97 -17.89
CA GLU A 76 -6.18 9.18 -18.28
C GLU A 76 -6.07 10.30 -17.24
N SER A 77 -5.54 9.99 -16.05
CA SER A 77 -5.45 10.92 -14.94
C SER A 77 -4.36 11.98 -15.17
N PRO A 78 -4.69 13.29 -15.18
CA PRO A 78 -3.69 14.35 -15.24
C PRO A 78 -2.73 14.33 -14.04
N VAL A 79 -3.19 13.85 -12.88
CA VAL A 79 -2.36 13.68 -11.68
C VAL A 79 -1.34 12.56 -11.90
N ALA A 80 -1.73 11.42 -12.50
CA ALA A 80 -0.79 10.34 -12.83
C ALA A 80 0.25 10.81 -13.86
N GLU A 81 -0.15 11.61 -14.84
CA GLU A 81 0.77 12.22 -15.81
C GLU A 81 1.79 13.12 -15.12
N LEU A 82 1.35 14.01 -14.22
CA LEU A 82 2.22 14.87 -13.42
C LEU A 82 3.23 14.03 -12.62
N ILE A 83 2.76 13.04 -11.87
CA ILE A 83 3.60 12.16 -11.06
C ILE A 83 4.59 11.37 -11.92
N SER A 84 4.20 10.95 -13.11
CA SER A 84 5.08 10.25 -14.05
C SER A 84 6.27 11.09 -14.54
N ARG A 85 6.17 12.42 -14.44
CA ARG A 85 7.24 13.37 -14.79
C ARG A 85 8.00 13.90 -13.59
N TYR A 86 7.48 13.71 -12.38
CA TYR A 86 8.10 14.20 -11.16
C TYR A 86 9.19 13.20 -10.68
N PRO A 87 10.43 13.65 -10.42
CA PRO A 87 11.49 12.76 -9.97
C PRO A 87 11.24 12.34 -8.51
N ILE A 88 10.63 11.19 -8.32
CA ILE A 88 10.33 10.64 -7.00
C ILE A 88 11.50 9.81 -6.53
N LYS A 89 12.26 10.32 -5.56
CA LYS A 89 13.29 9.55 -4.86
C LYS A 89 12.83 9.24 -3.44
N SER A 90 12.59 7.98 -3.17
CA SER A 90 12.11 7.53 -1.86
C SER A 90 12.70 6.18 -1.49
N ARG A 91 12.73 5.88 -0.19
CA ARG A 91 13.06 4.54 0.31
C ARG A 91 11.84 3.65 0.41
N ASN A 92 10.66 4.21 0.61
CA ASN A 92 9.41 3.47 0.77
C ASN A 92 8.32 4.08 -0.11
N VAL A 93 7.76 3.26 -1.00
CA VAL A 93 6.66 3.62 -1.90
C VAL A 93 5.62 2.52 -1.90
N ILE A 94 4.36 2.88 -1.86
CA ILE A 94 3.22 2.00 -2.11
C ILE A 94 2.36 2.65 -3.19
N SER A 95 2.03 1.90 -4.23
CA SER A 95 1.09 2.31 -5.27
C SER A 95 0.08 1.21 -5.54
N HIS A 96 -1.11 1.62 -5.96
CA HIS A 96 -2.23 0.74 -6.19
C HIS A 96 -3.03 1.20 -7.41
N ILE A 97 -3.51 0.23 -8.20
CA ILE A 97 -4.52 0.45 -9.23
C ILE A 97 -5.74 -0.36 -8.87
N ARG A 98 -6.87 0.33 -8.80
CA ARG A 98 -8.13 -0.24 -8.32
C ARG A 98 -8.93 -0.87 -9.45
N LYS A 99 -9.49 -2.05 -9.16
CA LYS A 99 -10.68 -2.59 -9.78
C LYS A 99 -11.71 -2.79 -8.68
N ALA A 100 -12.84 -2.12 -8.78
CA ALA A 100 -13.87 -2.14 -7.73
C ALA A 100 -14.56 -3.49 -7.70
N THR A 101 -14.38 -4.23 -6.62
CA THR A 101 -15.17 -5.41 -6.25
C THR A 101 -16.21 -5.04 -5.21
N GLN A 102 -15.86 -4.12 -4.31
CA GLN A 102 -16.74 -3.56 -3.29
C GLN A 102 -16.60 -2.03 -3.24
N GLY A 103 -17.69 -1.36 -2.89
CA GLY A 103 -17.75 0.10 -2.81
C GLY A 103 -17.80 0.77 -4.20
N ARG A 104 -18.40 1.94 -4.25
CA ARG A 104 -18.51 2.74 -5.49
C ARG A 104 -17.16 3.22 -5.98
N VAL A 105 -17.07 3.57 -7.26
CA VAL A 105 -15.94 4.31 -7.81
C VAL A 105 -16.01 5.74 -7.28
N ALA A 106 -15.14 6.06 -6.33
CA ALA A 106 -15.10 7.35 -5.63
C ALA A 106 -13.73 7.52 -4.97
N LEU A 107 -13.33 8.77 -4.75
CA LEU A 107 -12.00 9.13 -4.28
C LEU A 107 -11.70 8.53 -2.89
N GLU A 108 -12.69 8.54 -1.99
CA GLU A 108 -12.58 7.96 -0.65
C GLU A 108 -12.34 6.45 -0.62
N ASN A 109 -12.56 5.76 -1.74
CA ASN A 109 -12.35 4.33 -1.92
C ASN A 109 -11.06 3.98 -2.67
N CYS A 110 -10.25 4.99 -3.01
CA CYS A 110 -8.96 4.78 -3.68
C CYS A 110 -7.85 4.47 -2.68
N HIS A 111 -7.01 3.50 -3.02
CA HIS A 111 -5.81 3.19 -2.26
C HIS A 111 -4.60 3.98 -2.78
N PRO A 112 -3.52 4.10 -1.97
CA PRO A 112 -3.38 3.62 -0.60
C PRO A 112 -4.18 4.46 0.40
N PHE A 113 -4.64 3.83 1.49
CA PHE A 113 -5.20 4.54 2.63
C PHE A 113 -4.10 5.02 3.56
N VAL A 114 -4.35 6.11 4.27
CA VAL A 114 -3.40 6.72 5.21
C VAL A 114 -4.07 6.93 6.56
N ARG A 115 -3.38 6.56 7.64
CA ARG A 115 -3.74 6.88 9.02
C ARG A 115 -2.51 7.32 9.80
N GLU A 116 -2.72 8.07 10.86
CA GLU A 116 -1.66 8.42 11.82
C GLU A 116 -1.76 7.51 13.04
N LEU A 117 -0.60 7.05 13.54
CA LEU A 117 -0.48 6.40 14.84
C LEU A 117 0.94 6.60 15.38
N TRP A 118 1.04 7.06 16.63
CA TRP A 118 2.29 7.34 17.34
C TRP A 118 3.18 8.39 16.67
N GLY A 119 2.57 9.44 16.08
CA GLY A 119 3.30 10.49 15.37
C GLY A 119 3.88 10.05 14.02
N ARG A 120 3.39 8.95 13.44
CA ARG A 120 3.84 8.42 12.14
C ARG A 120 2.68 8.18 11.20
N TYR A 121 2.91 8.42 9.93
CA TYR A 121 1.98 8.00 8.89
C TYR A 121 2.10 6.50 8.65
N TRP A 122 0.95 5.84 8.55
CA TRP A 122 0.79 4.46 8.13
C TRP A 122 0.05 4.44 6.81
N VAL A 123 0.63 3.75 5.85
CA VAL A 123 0.14 3.66 4.47
C VAL A 123 -0.22 2.22 4.16
N PHE A 124 -1.42 1.99 3.66
CA PHE A 124 -1.95 0.66 3.42
C PHE A 124 -2.60 0.54 2.05
N ALA A 125 -2.29 -0.51 1.31
CA ALA A 125 -2.99 -0.89 0.09
C ALA A 125 -3.30 -2.39 0.11
N HIS A 126 -4.51 -2.75 -0.29
CA HIS A 126 -5.01 -4.11 -0.30
C HIS A 126 -5.50 -4.50 -1.70
N ASN A 127 -5.20 -5.72 -2.09
CA ASN A 127 -5.70 -6.39 -3.28
C ASN A 127 -6.39 -7.69 -2.86
N GLY A 128 -7.70 -7.69 -2.87
CA GLY A 128 -8.50 -8.83 -2.47
C GLY A 128 -9.98 -8.48 -2.30
N ASP A 129 -10.70 -9.38 -1.68
CA ASP A 129 -12.11 -9.25 -1.35
C ASP A 129 -12.35 -9.98 -0.01
N LEU A 130 -12.79 -9.24 1.00
CA LEU A 130 -13.05 -9.76 2.34
C LEU A 130 -14.56 -9.84 2.56
N LYS A 131 -15.05 -11.06 2.72
CA LYS A 131 -16.46 -11.34 2.98
C LYS A 131 -16.70 -11.47 4.48
N ASP A 132 -17.80 -10.86 4.94
CA ASP A 132 -18.22 -10.96 6.34
C ASP A 132 -17.18 -10.47 7.37
N PHE A 133 -16.19 -9.69 6.94
CA PHE A 133 -15.25 -9.04 7.84
C PHE A 133 -15.84 -7.71 8.35
N SER A 134 -16.57 -7.79 9.46
CA SER A 134 -17.23 -6.64 10.07
C SER A 134 -16.81 -6.45 11.54
N PRO A 135 -15.52 -6.20 11.80
CA PRO A 135 -15.04 -6.04 13.15
C PRO A 135 -15.62 -4.79 13.80
N ARG A 136 -15.78 -4.84 15.12
CA ARG A 136 -16.19 -3.67 15.89
C ARG A 136 -15.03 -2.68 15.96
N LEU A 137 -15.24 -1.50 15.37
CA LEU A 137 -14.28 -0.39 15.41
C LEU A 137 -14.61 0.55 16.56
N HIS A 138 -13.59 0.95 17.30
CA HIS A 138 -13.67 1.87 18.42
C HIS A 138 -12.71 3.04 18.21
N GLY A 139 -13.00 4.18 18.87
CA GLY A 139 -12.07 5.30 18.96
C GLY A 139 -11.84 6.00 17.62
N ASN A 140 -10.57 6.22 17.29
CA ASN A 140 -10.12 7.17 16.27
C ASN A 140 -10.06 6.61 14.84
N PHE A 141 -10.09 5.27 14.70
CA PHE A 141 -9.94 4.64 13.39
C PHE A 141 -11.31 4.23 12.85
N LYS A 142 -11.83 5.06 11.95
CA LYS A 142 -13.10 4.82 11.25
C LYS A 142 -12.88 4.91 9.74
N PRO A 143 -13.51 4.04 8.93
CA PRO A 143 -13.48 4.19 7.49
C PRO A 143 -14.25 5.46 7.08
N VAL A 144 -13.73 6.15 6.08
CA VAL A 144 -14.37 7.29 5.40
C VAL A 144 -15.18 6.78 4.21
N GLY A 145 -14.60 5.82 3.49
CA GLY A 145 -15.24 5.13 2.38
C GLY A 145 -16.07 3.93 2.82
N SER A 146 -16.37 3.08 1.85
CA SER A 146 -17.27 1.93 2.03
C SER A 146 -16.61 0.58 1.73
N THR A 147 -15.27 0.54 1.57
CA THR A 147 -14.55 -0.67 1.22
C THR A 147 -14.24 -1.54 2.45
N ASP A 148 -14.24 -2.85 2.23
CA ASP A 148 -13.71 -3.86 3.15
C ASP A 148 -12.24 -3.59 3.49
N SER A 149 -11.48 -3.17 2.51
CA SER A 149 -10.06 -2.84 2.61
C SER A 149 -9.77 -1.75 3.63
N GLU A 150 -10.52 -0.63 3.58
CA GLU A 150 -10.34 0.47 4.54
C GLU A 150 -10.78 0.04 5.94
N ARG A 151 -11.83 -0.75 6.03
CA ARG A 151 -12.30 -1.33 7.31
C ARG A 151 -11.24 -2.23 7.93
N ALA A 152 -10.61 -3.08 7.14
CA ALA A 152 -9.51 -3.93 7.59
C ALA A 152 -8.32 -3.09 8.07
N PHE A 153 -7.95 -2.05 7.33
CA PHE A 153 -6.89 -1.15 7.75
C PHE A 153 -7.22 -0.43 9.06
N CYS A 154 -8.43 0.13 9.22
CA CYS A 154 -8.86 0.75 10.47
C CYS A 154 -8.79 -0.22 11.65
N TRP A 155 -9.16 -1.48 11.43
CA TRP A 155 -9.07 -2.50 12.47
C TRP A 155 -7.62 -2.85 12.82
N ILE A 156 -6.73 -3.01 11.82
CA ILE A 156 -5.30 -3.21 12.07
C ILE A 156 -4.72 -2.06 12.92
N MET A 157 -5.02 -0.80 12.56
CA MET A 157 -4.55 0.36 13.30
C MET A 157 -5.06 0.37 14.75
N GLN A 158 -6.32 0.00 14.94
CA GLN A 158 -6.92 -0.13 16.27
C GLN A 158 -6.23 -1.20 17.11
N GLU A 159 -5.99 -2.38 16.56
CA GLU A 159 -5.36 -3.47 17.28
C GLU A 159 -3.87 -3.17 17.58
N LEU A 160 -3.15 -2.52 16.68
CA LEU A 160 -1.81 -2.01 16.96
C LEU A 160 -1.80 -1.02 18.13
N ALA A 161 -2.72 -0.06 18.14
CA ALA A 161 -2.85 0.92 19.24
C ALA A 161 -3.21 0.28 20.59
N LYS A 162 -3.94 -0.84 20.58
CA LYS A 162 -4.25 -1.62 21.81
C LYS A 162 -3.08 -2.46 22.28
N SER A 163 -2.32 -3.03 21.34
CA SER A 163 -1.25 -3.97 21.67
C SER A 163 0.03 -3.29 22.15
N HIS A 164 0.22 -2.01 21.79
CA HIS A 164 1.46 -1.29 22.07
C HIS A 164 1.18 0.14 22.53
N ALA A 165 1.83 0.57 23.60
CA ALA A 165 1.70 1.92 24.15
C ALA A 165 2.42 3.01 23.31
N GLY A 166 3.32 2.62 22.42
CA GLY A 166 4.11 3.50 21.56
C GLY A 166 4.69 2.71 20.39
N VAL A 167 5.58 3.34 19.61
CA VAL A 167 6.17 2.70 18.43
C VAL A 167 7.02 1.48 18.83
N PRO A 168 6.60 0.25 18.49
CA PRO A 168 7.39 -0.95 18.77
C PRO A 168 8.57 -1.07 17.79
N SER A 169 9.46 -2.01 18.05
CA SER A 169 10.48 -2.40 17.10
C SER A 169 9.86 -3.00 15.82
N VAL A 170 10.62 -2.99 14.71
CA VAL A 170 10.18 -3.63 13.45
C VAL A 170 9.88 -5.11 13.64
N GLN A 171 10.61 -5.78 14.54
CA GLN A 171 10.41 -7.19 14.83
C GLN A 171 9.08 -7.43 15.57
N GLU A 172 8.77 -6.66 16.59
CA GLU A 172 7.50 -6.74 17.33
C GLU A 172 6.32 -6.43 16.42
N LEU A 173 6.44 -5.36 15.60
CA LEU A 173 5.43 -5.03 14.58
C LEU A 173 5.20 -6.17 13.60
N SER A 174 6.28 -6.83 13.14
CA SER A 174 6.16 -7.96 12.21
C SER A 174 5.43 -9.15 12.82
N ILE A 175 5.62 -9.42 14.11
CA ILE A 175 4.90 -10.46 14.85
C ILE A 175 3.42 -10.09 14.95
N THR A 176 3.12 -8.90 15.45
CA THR A 176 1.73 -8.44 15.64
C THR A 176 0.98 -8.38 14.28
N LEU A 177 1.59 -7.83 13.24
CA LEU A 177 0.97 -7.76 11.92
C LEU A 177 0.69 -9.14 11.31
N ARG A 178 1.57 -10.11 11.55
CA ARG A 178 1.35 -11.51 11.12
C ARG A 178 0.14 -12.12 11.83
N GLU A 179 0.00 -11.88 13.14
CA GLU A 179 -1.12 -12.37 13.94
C GLU A 179 -2.44 -11.72 13.49
N LEU A 180 -2.43 -10.40 13.23
CA LEU A 180 -3.60 -9.69 12.72
C LEU A 180 -3.98 -10.14 11.31
N ALA A 181 -3.00 -10.34 10.42
CA ALA A 181 -3.24 -10.90 9.09
C ALA A 181 -3.86 -12.30 9.14
N ALA A 182 -3.41 -13.15 10.07
CA ALA A 182 -3.98 -14.48 10.27
C ALA A 182 -5.45 -14.45 10.73
N GLN A 183 -5.88 -13.40 11.44
CA GLN A 183 -7.27 -13.21 11.84
C GLN A 183 -8.16 -12.71 10.68
N ILE A 184 -7.61 -11.94 9.74
CA ILE A 184 -8.34 -11.43 8.57
C ILE A 184 -8.42 -12.46 7.44
N ALA A 185 -7.34 -13.21 7.20
CA ALA A 185 -7.19 -14.12 6.07
C ALA A 185 -8.35 -15.15 5.89
N PRO A 186 -8.99 -15.67 6.94
CA PRO A 186 -10.15 -16.58 6.77
C PRO A 186 -11.36 -15.92 6.09
N HIS A 187 -11.42 -14.60 6.05
CA HIS A 187 -12.53 -13.86 5.45
C HIS A 187 -12.44 -13.68 3.93
N GLY A 188 -11.31 -14.05 3.32
CA GLY A 188 -11.17 -13.98 1.86
C GLY A 188 -9.74 -13.72 1.39
N THR A 189 -9.61 -13.23 0.17
CA THR A 189 -8.30 -12.88 -0.39
C THR A 189 -7.76 -11.62 0.28
N PHE A 190 -6.60 -11.76 0.93
CA PHE A 190 -5.97 -10.68 1.69
C PHE A 190 -4.50 -10.52 1.31
N ASN A 191 -4.23 -9.83 0.19
CA ASN A 191 -2.89 -9.44 -0.21
C ASN A 191 -2.72 -7.96 0.09
N PHE A 192 -1.76 -7.58 0.92
CA PHE A 192 -1.57 -6.18 1.26
C PHE A 192 -0.11 -5.75 1.31
N LEU A 193 0.06 -4.44 1.17
CA LEU A 193 1.27 -3.71 1.49
C LEU A 193 0.96 -2.71 2.59
N LEU A 194 1.81 -2.65 3.61
CA LEU A 194 1.72 -1.71 4.72
C LEU A 194 3.10 -1.11 4.98
N SER A 195 3.17 0.20 5.16
CA SER A 195 4.42 0.88 5.54
C SER A 195 4.16 2.00 6.54
N ASN A 196 5.11 2.19 7.45
CA ASN A 196 5.19 3.34 8.37
C ASN A 196 6.38 4.26 8.03
N GLY A 197 6.97 4.13 6.83
CA GLY A 197 8.17 4.86 6.41
C GLY A 197 9.49 4.26 6.89
N GLN A 198 9.48 3.41 7.92
CA GLN A 198 10.66 2.70 8.42
C GLN A 198 10.83 1.34 7.74
N ALA A 199 9.73 0.63 7.56
CA ALA A 199 9.69 -0.68 6.93
C ALA A 199 8.50 -0.80 5.96
N LEU A 200 8.55 -1.80 5.11
CA LEU A 200 7.46 -2.22 4.25
C LEU A 200 7.12 -3.66 4.56
N TRP A 201 5.91 -3.90 5.04
CA TRP A 201 5.37 -5.25 5.24
C TRP A 201 4.50 -5.63 4.06
N ALA A 202 4.64 -6.88 3.66
CA ALA A 202 3.85 -7.49 2.59
C ALA A 202 3.25 -8.80 3.09
N HIS A 203 1.97 -9.00 2.84
CA HIS A 203 1.26 -10.25 3.10
C HIS A 203 0.59 -10.74 1.84
N ALA A 204 0.64 -12.04 1.61
CA ALA A 204 0.02 -12.68 0.47
C ALA A 204 -0.75 -13.92 0.90
N SER A 205 -2.05 -13.93 0.67
CA SER A 205 -2.91 -15.12 0.72
C SER A 205 -3.03 -15.82 -0.63
N THR A 206 -2.60 -15.14 -1.70
CA THR A 206 -2.52 -15.67 -3.07
C THR A 206 -1.14 -15.38 -3.67
N ASN A 207 -1.06 -14.65 -4.79
CA ASN A 207 0.18 -14.39 -5.49
C ASN A 207 0.68 -12.96 -5.25
N LEU A 208 1.85 -12.84 -4.63
CA LEU A 208 2.60 -11.61 -4.51
C LEU A 208 4.07 -11.92 -4.79
N TYR A 209 4.67 -11.21 -5.75
CA TYR A 209 6.03 -11.46 -6.18
C TYR A 209 6.93 -10.34 -5.72
N TYR A 210 8.18 -10.65 -5.41
CA TYR A 210 9.19 -9.65 -5.10
C TYR A 210 10.47 -9.86 -5.92
N VAL A 211 11.18 -8.77 -6.16
CA VAL A 211 12.50 -8.78 -6.80
C VAL A 211 13.47 -8.05 -5.89
N GLU A 212 14.49 -8.76 -5.43
CA GLU A 212 15.62 -8.15 -4.74
C GLU A 212 16.69 -7.77 -5.76
N ARG A 213 17.01 -6.48 -5.82
CA ARG A 213 18.08 -5.97 -6.67
C ARG A 213 19.37 -5.86 -5.85
N ARG A 214 20.43 -6.51 -6.33
CA ARG A 214 21.77 -6.48 -5.74
C ARG A 214 22.74 -5.84 -6.74
N HIS A 215 23.97 -5.49 -6.24
CA HIS A 215 25.06 -5.04 -7.12
C HIS A 215 25.22 -5.98 -8.36
N PRO A 216 25.42 -5.48 -9.60
CA PRO A 216 25.85 -4.12 -9.97
C PRO A 216 24.70 -3.14 -10.23
N PHE A 217 23.44 -3.55 -10.08
CA PHE A 217 22.27 -2.67 -10.29
C PHE A 217 22.02 -1.72 -9.11
N ALA A 218 23.11 -1.26 -8.52
CA ALA A 218 23.28 -0.31 -7.44
C ALA A 218 22.09 -0.17 -6.46
N HIS A 219 22.34 -0.35 -5.18
CA HIS A 219 21.41 -0.19 -4.07
C HIS A 219 20.28 -1.24 -4.04
N ALA A 220 20.38 -2.18 -3.10
CA ALA A 220 19.39 -3.21 -2.90
C ALA A 220 17.98 -2.60 -2.84
N THR A 221 17.18 -2.85 -3.87
CA THR A 221 15.81 -2.38 -3.98
C THR A 221 14.91 -3.58 -3.95
N LEU A 222 14.12 -3.72 -2.91
CA LEU A 222 13.03 -4.69 -2.88
C LEU A 222 11.84 -4.06 -3.59
N LYS A 223 11.47 -4.60 -4.74
CA LYS A 223 10.21 -4.28 -5.39
C LYS A 223 9.24 -5.43 -5.17
N ILE A 224 8.08 -5.10 -4.63
CA ILE A 224 7.01 -6.07 -4.38
C ILE A 224 5.85 -5.69 -5.28
N GLY A 225 5.36 -6.64 -6.04
CA GLY A 225 4.23 -6.43 -6.91
C GLY A 225 3.67 -7.75 -7.43
N ARG A 226 2.49 -7.70 -8.01
CA ARG A 226 1.94 -8.82 -8.75
C ARG A 226 2.56 -8.82 -10.14
N ALA A 227 3.31 -9.86 -10.49
CA ALA A 227 3.69 -10.09 -11.87
C ALA A 227 2.53 -10.80 -12.58
N HIS A 228 2.09 -10.24 -13.73
CA HIS A 228 1.36 -11.04 -14.70
C HIS A 228 2.40 -11.79 -15.54
N VAL A 229 2.29 -13.09 -15.54
CA VAL A 229 2.92 -13.98 -16.53
C VAL A 229 1.92 -14.16 -17.67
#